data_bc32e3be61701ae9d67e3c0039c75ef3
#
_entry.id   bc32e3be61701ae9d67e3c0039c75ef3
#
_cell.length_a   1.000
_cell.length_b   1.000
_cell.length_c   1.000
_cell.angle_alpha   90.00
_cell.angle_beta   90.00
_cell.angle_gamma   90.00
#
_symmetry.space_group_name_H-M   'P 1'
#
loop_
_entity.id
_entity.type
_entity.pdbx_description
1 polymer ?
#
loop_
_entity_poly.entity_id
_entity_poly.type
_entity_poly.pdbx_seq_one_letter_code
_entity_poly.pdbx_strand_id
1 'polypeptide(L)'
;MKATLFNANQKAQKTIEMEKLVGLIRDGYKEKQVAALREELRYTIPGVSVKEANRLPVVYFCSTVKKQDGTFVRDQYNGLVLLKINNLANCNEAKNIRRQAAGSLQTMAAFIGSSGKSVKII
;
A
#
# COMPACT_ATOMS: atom_id res chain seq x y z
N MET A 1 -1.45 -2.44 17.46
CA MET A 1 -0.84 -3.18 16.32
C MET A 1 0.05 -2.25 15.52
N LYS A 2 1.24 -2.72 15.21
CA LYS A 2 2.27 -1.89 14.56
C LYS A 2 2.65 -2.44 13.19
N ALA A 3 2.92 -1.53 12.27
CA ALA A 3 3.41 -1.78 10.93
C ALA A 3 4.72 -1.02 10.71
N THR A 4 5.35 -1.20 9.57
CA THR A 4 6.55 -0.44 9.21
C THR A 4 6.31 0.34 7.93
N LEU A 5 6.66 1.62 7.98
CA LEU A 5 6.61 2.54 6.87
C LEU A 5 8.04 2.91 6.46
N PHE A 6 8.40 2.63 5.21
CA PHE A 6 9.64 3.07 4.58
C PHE A 6 9.40 4.33 3.77
N ASN A 7 10.40 5.20 3.73
CA ASN A 7 10.38 6.33 2.81
C ASN A 7 10.53 5.86 1.34
N ALA A 8 10.33 6.77 0.40
CA ALA A 8 10.29 6.44 -1.03
C ALA A 8 11.58 5.77 -1.55
N ASN A 9 12.73 6.06 -0.99
CA ASN A 9 14.00 5.45 -1.39
C ASN A 9 14.38 4.21 -0.54
N GLN A 10 13.50 3.80 0.36
CA GLN A 10 13.67 2.65 1.26
C GLN A 10 14.93 2.70 2.14
N LYS A 11 15.48 3.89 2.37
CA LYS A 11 16.65 4.07 3.22
C LYS A 11 16.33 4.31 4.69
N ALA A 12 15.19 4.91 4.96
CA ALA A 12 14.72 5.20 6.31
C ALA A 12 13.39 4.51 6.57
N GLN A 13 13.23 4.01 7.77
CA GLN A 13 12.03 3.33 8.22
C GLN A 13 11.52 3.92 9.52
N LYS A 14 10.25 3.76 9.78
CA LYS A 14 9.67 3.99 11.10
C LYS A 14 8.56 2.98 11.39
N THR A 15 8.45 2.61 12.65
CA THR A 15 7.31 1.85 13.15
C THR A 15 6.14 2.81 13.34
N ILE A 16 4.96 2.39 12.94
CA ILE A 16 3.73 3.19 12.99
C ILE A 16 2.57 2.36 13.50
N GLU A 17 1.70 2.96 14.31
CA GLU A 17 0.46 2.29 14.73
C GLU A 17 -0.49 2.15 13.53
N MET A 18 -1.17 0.99 13.46
CA MET A 18 -2.05 0.67 12.32
C MET A 18 -3.18 1.68 12.14
N GLU A 19 -3.79 2.14 13.22
CA GLU A 19 -4.86 3.13 13.16
C GLU A 19 -4.38 4.44 12.53
N LYS A 20 -3.18 4.86 12.87
CA LYS A 20 -2.56 6.06 12.30
C LYS A 20 -2.23 5.87 10.82
N LEU A 21 -1.71 4.70 10.45
CA LEU A 21 -1.40 4.37 9.06
C LEU A 21 -2.68 4.35 8.20
N VAL A 22 -3.73 3.69 8.67
CA VAL A 22 -5.03 3.66 7.99
C VAL A 22 -5.61 5.08 7.83
N GLY A 23 -5.47 5.90 8.85
CA GLY A 23 -5.85 7.31 8.80
C GLY A 23 -5.11 8.09 7.71
N LEU A 24 -3.80 7.90 7.60
CA LEU A 24 -2.99 8.54 6.55
C LEU A 24 -3.45 8.13 5.14
N ILE A 25 -3.74 6.85 4.94
CA ILE A 25 -4.22 6.34 3.65
C ILE A 25 -5.59 6.95 3.33
N ARG A 26 -6.52 6.94 4.27
CA ARG A 26 -7.87 7.51 4.11
C ARG A 26 -7.83 8.99 3.78
N ASP A 27 -6.93 9.73 4.41
CA ASP A 27 -6.84 11.19 4.30
C ASP A 27 -5.97 11.65 3.10
N GLY A 28 -5.52 10.72 2.26
CA GLY A 28 -4.78 11.04 1.03
C GLY A 28 -3.33 11.45 1.25
N TYR A 29 -2.62 10.82 2.15
CA TYR A 29 -1.25 11.17 2.54
C TYR A 29 -0.27 11.34 1.37
N LYS A 30 -0.41 10.58 0.31
CA LYS A 30 0.45 10.68 -0.90
C LYS A 30 -0.39 10.87 -2.16
N GLU A 31 -1.48 11.58 -2.06
CA GLU A 31 -2.45 11.75 -3.14
C GLU A 31 -1.81 12.29 -4.43
N LYS A 32 -0.95 13.31 -4.32
CA LYS A 32 -0.27 13.89 -5.49
C LYS A 32 0.64 12.90 -6.18
N GLN A 33 1.41 12.13 -5.43
CA GLN A 33 2.33 11.13 -5.96
C GLN A 33 1.55 9.94 -6.57
N VAL A 34 0.46 9.53 -5.96
CA VAL A 34 -0.43 8.51 -6.52
C VAL A 34 -1.06 8.98 -7.83
N ALA A 35 -1.53 10.21 -7.89
CA ALA A 35 -2.09 10.78 -9.11
C ALA A 35 -1.05 10.83 -10.24
N ALA A 36 0.19 11.24 -9.94
CA ALA A 36 1.29 11.26 -10.90
C ALA A 36 1.62 9.85 -11.42
N LEU A 37 1.64 8.84 -10.54
CA LEU A 37 1.83 7.45 -10.94
C LEU A 37 0.74 6.97 -11.88
N ARG A 38 -0.52 7.22 -11.55
CA ARG A 38 -1.66 6.81 -12.39
C ARG A 38 -1.64 7.48 -13.75
N GLU A 39 -1.23 8.75 -13.82
CA GLU A 39 -1.07 9.46 -15.08
C GLU A 39 0.06 8.85 -15.92
N GLU A 40 1.20 8.55 -15.33
CA GLU A 40 2.31 7.87 -16.02
C GLU A 40 1.89 6.49 -16.55
N LEU A 41 1.14 5.72 -15.76
CA LEU A 41 0.68 4.37 -16.16
C LEU A 41 -0.28 4.39 -17.37
N ARG A 42 -0.97 5.50 -17.61
CA ARG A 42 -1.86 5.63 -18.78
C ARG A 42 -1.09 5.55 -20.11
N TYR A 43 0.17 5.96 -20.12
CA TYR A 43 1.00 6.07 -21.31
C TYR A 43 2.16 5.08 -21.34
N THR A 44 2.28 4.24 -20.32
CA THR A 44 3.39 3.29 -20.19
C THR A 44 3.01 1.94 -20.79
N ILE A 45 3.92 1.40 -21.62
CA ILE A 45 3.78 0.06 -22.20
C ILE A 45 4.01 -0.99 -21.08
N PRO A 46 3.19 -2.07 -21.02
CA PRO A 46 3.41 -3.14 -20.04
C PRO A 46 4.84 -3.68 -20.08
N GLY A 47 5.45 -3.84 -18.89
CA GLY A 47 6.83 -4.33 -18.75
C GLY A 47 7.89 -3.24 -18.72
N VAL A 48 7.53 -1.97 -18.96
CA VAL A 48 8.44 -0.83 -18.82
C VAL A 48 8.42 -0.31 -17.39
N SER A 49 9.60 0.04 -16.88
CA SER A 49 9.74 0.60 -15.53
C SER A 49 9.03 1.96 -15.41
N VAL A 50 8.35 2.16 -14.29
CA VAL A 50 7.58 3.37 -14.01
C VAL A 50 8.29 4.18 -12.93
N LYS A 51 8.79 5.37 -13.28
CA LYS A 51 9.59 6.21 -12.38
C LYS A 51 8.81 6.71 -11.16
N GLU A 52 7.53 7.08 -11.36
CA GLU A 52 6.70 7.61 -10.28
C GLU A 52 6.44 6.60 -9.16
N ALA A 53 6.51 5.29 -9.45
CA ALA A 53 6.38 4.24 -8.43
C ALA A 53 7.47 4.37 -7.34
N ASN A 54 8.66 4.80 -7.70
CA ASN A 54 9.79 4.94 -6.77
C ASN A 54 9.65 6.15 -5.83
N ARG A 55 8.68 7.03 -6.06
CA ARG A 55 8.40 8.19 -5.22
C ARG A 55 7.37 7.89 -4.12
N LEU A 56 6.82 6.68 -4.12
CA LEU A 56 5.86 6.26 -3.11
C LEU A 56 6.56 5.55 -1.96
N PRO A 57 6.08 5.74 -0.73
CA PRO A 57 6.56 4.98 0.41
C PRO A 57 6.14 3.51 0.27
N VAL A 58 6.88 2.64 0.94
CA VAL A 58 6.59 1.21 1.02
C VAL A 58 6.11 0.87 2.42
N VAL A 59 5.04 0.09 2.51
CA VAL A 59 4.44 -0.27 3.80
C VAL A 59 4.45 -1.79 3.97
N TYR A 60 4.93 -2.23 5.11
CA TYR A 60 4.76 -3.60 5.59
C TYR A 60 3.64 -3.60 6.63
N PHE A 61 2.43 -3.98 6.19
CA PHE A 61 1.22 -3.91 7.01
C PHE A 61 1.17 -4.95 8.12
N CYS A 62 1.73 -6.13 7.89
CA CYS A 62 1.56 -7.30 8.76
C CYS A 62 2.69 -7.50 9.76
N SER A 63 3.73 -6.68 9.70
CA SER A 63 4.88 -6.85 10.58
C SER A 63 5.66 -5.56 10.75
N THR A 64 6.43 -5.51 11.84
CA THR A 64 7.55 -4.58 11.94
C THR A 64 8.80 -5.21 11.33
N VAL A 65 9.74 -4.37 10.92
CA VAL A 65 11.06 -4.81 10.46
C VAL A 65 12.14 -4.07 11.23
N LYS A 66 13.28 -4.72 11.36
CA LYS A 66 14.48 -4.13 11.96
C LYS A 66 15.67 -4.31 11.04
N LYS A 67 16.68 -3.48 11.20
CA LYS A 67 17.94 -3.63 10.49
C LYS A 67 18.85 -4.55 11.26
N GLN A 68 19.36 -5.60 10.62
CA GLN A 68 20.29 -6.56 11.19
C GLN A 68 21.39 -6.84 10.18
N ASP A 69 22.65 -6.60 10.55
CA ASP A 69 23.81 -6.80 9.70
C ASP A 69 23.69 -6.12 8.31
N GLY A 70 23.15 -4.90 8.29
CA GLY A 70 22.96 -4.12 7.07
C GLY A 70 21.73 -4.51 6.24
N THR A 71 20.97 -5.53 6.64
CA THR A 71 19.80 -6.04 5.93
C THR A 71 18.54 -5.84 6.79
N PHE A 72 17.41 -5.54 6.12
CA PHE A 72 16.13 -5.49 6.82
C PHE A 72 15.53 -6.88 6.97
N VAL A 73 15.17 -7.24 8.20
CA VAL A 73 14.55 -8.52 8.53
C VAL A 73 13.24 -8.28 9.27
N ARG A 74 12.31 -9.22 9.10
CA ARG A 74 11.04 -9.18 9.84
C ARG A 74 11.34 -9.30 11.34
N ASP A 75 10.70 -8.45 12.14
CA ASP A 75 10.87 -8.43 13.60
C ASP A 75 9.65 -9.04 14.29
N GLN A 76 8.49 -8.38 14.22
CA GLN A 76 7.28 -8.84 14.88
C GLN A 76 6.09 -8.89 13.92
N TYR A 77 5.39 -10.00 13.93
CA TYR A 77 4.12 -10.17 13.23
C TYR A 77 2.97 -9.62 14.08
N ASN A 78 2.06 -8.88 13.46
CA ASN A 78 0.99 -8.18 14.19
C ASN A 78 -0.38 -8.89 14.14
N GLY A 79 -0.45 -10.08 13.57
CA GLY A 79 -1.69 -10.86 13.48
C GLY A 79 -2.57 -10.53 12.27
N LEU A 80 -2.18 -9.56 11.44
CA LEU A 80 -2.96 -9.18 10.27
C LEU A 80 -2.52 -9.92 9.01
N VAL A 81 -3.44 -10.07 8.07
CA VAL A 81 -3.19 -10.63 6.74
C VAL A 81 -3.50 -9.56 5.69
N LEU A 82 -2.60 -9.41 4.74
CA LEU A 82 -2.82 -8.53 3.59
C LEU A 82 -3.24 -9.37 2.39
N LEU A 83 -4.43 -9.12 1.88
CA LEU A 83 -4.91 -9.65 0.61
C LEU A 83 -4.74 -8.60 -0.47
N LYS A 84 -4.26 -9.02 -1.63
CA LYS A 84 -4.09 -8.15 -2.79
C LYS A 84 -4.86 -8.72 -3.97
N ILE A 85 -5.72 -7.92 -4.56
CA ILE A 85 -6.42 -8.26 -5.80
C ILE A 85 -5.87 -7.33 -6.87
N ASN A 86 -5.16 -7.89 -7.84
CA ASN A 86 -4.44 -7.14 -8.88
C ASN A 86 -5.10 -7.31 -10.24
N ASN A 87 -4.62 -6.54 -11.23
CA ASN A 87 -5.00 -6.67 -12.64
C ASN A 87 -6.50 -6.48 -12.89
N LEU A 88 -7.12 -5.57 -12.17
CA LEU A 88 -8.51 -5.20 -12.40
C LEU A 88 -8.62 -4.38 -13.68
N ALA A 89 -9.78 -4.45 -14.35
CA ALA A 89 -10.01 -3.81 -15.63
C ALA A 89 -9.93 -2.27 -15.54
N ASN A 90 -10.48 -1.71 -14.45
CA ASN A 90 -10.58 -0.25 -14.26
C ASN A 90 -10.79 0.10 -12.78
N CYS A 91 -10.77 1.40 -12.50
CA CYS A 91 -10.94 1.91 -11.16
C CYS A 91 -12.35 1.68 -10.59
N ASN A 92 -13.38 1.59 -11.44
CA ASN A 92 -14.75 1.31 -10.99
C ASN A 92 -14.88 -0.11 -10.44
N GLU A 93 -14.25 -1.09 -11.07
CA GLU A 93 -14.18 -2.46 -10.56
C GLU A 93 -13.46 -2.49 -9.21
N ALA A 94 -12.35 -1.78 -9.08
CA ALA A 94 -11.62 -1.67 -7.82
C ALA A 94 -12.49 -1.05 -6.71
N LYS A 95 -13.24 0.00 -7.02
CA LYS A 95 -14.18 0.63 -6.05
C LYS A 95 -15.26 -0.33 -5.59
N ASN A 96 -15.80 -1.16 -6.49
CA ASN A 96 -16.82 -2.15 -6.14
C ASN A 96 -16.28 -3.22 -5.20
N ILE A 97 -15.10 -3.76 -5.51
CA ILE A 97 -14.44 -4.78 -4.68
C ILE A 97 -14.09 -4.20 -3.30
N ARG A 98 -13.56 -2.98 -3.25
CA ARG A 98 -13.27 -2.29 -1.99
C ARG A 98 -14.52 -2.16 -1.13
N ARG A 99 -15.64 -1.76 -1.72
CA ARG A 99 -16.93 -1.59 -1.02
C ARG A 99 -17.41 -2.91 -0.43
N GLN A 100 -17.34 -4.00 -1.21
CA GLN A 100 -17.73 -5.32 -0.74
C GLN A 100 -16.82 -5.80 0.40
N ALA A 101 -15.52 -5.64 0.27
CA ALA A 101 -14.57 -6.02 1.30
C ALA A 101 -14.76 -5.23 2.60
N ALA A 102 -15.02 -3.93 2.50
CA ALA A 102 -15.25 -3.07 3.66
C ALA A 102 -16.52 -3.43 4.43
N GLY A 103 -17.46 -4.14 3.82
CA GLY A 103 -18.67 -4.64 4.49
C GLY A 103 -18.44 -5.86 5.38
N SER A 104 -17.27 -6.49 5.31
CA SER A 104 -16.95 -7.64 6.17
C SER A 104 -16.51 -7.19 7.56
N LEU A 105 -17.01 -7.86 8.59
CA LEU A 105 -16.60 -7.60 9.99
C LEU A 105 -15.15 -7.97 10.26
N GLN A 106 -14.56 -8.81 9.41
CA GLN A 106 -13.15 -9.23 9.54
C GLN A 106 -12.17 -8.27 8.86
N THR A 107 -12.68 -7.30 8.11
CA THR A 107 -11.84 -6.34 7.38
C THR A 107 -11.54 -5.14 8.27
N MET A 108 -10.27 -4.91 8.55
CA MET A 108 -9.80 -3.71 9.24
C MET A 108 -9.77 -2.50 8.31
N ALA A 109 -9.31 -2.70 7.08
CA ALA A 109 -9.22 -1.66 6.07
C ALA A 109 -9.26 -2.26 4.66
N ALA A 110 -9.88 -1.54 3.72
CA ALA A 110 -9.85 -1.87 2.31
C ALA A 110 -9.63 -0.59 1.50
N PHE A 111 -8.66 -0.61 0.59
CA PHE A 111 -8.32 0.58 -0.18
C PHE A 111 -7.78 0.22 -1.57
N ILE A 112 -7.91 1.18 -2.49
CA ILE A 112 -7.45 1.03 -3.86
C ILE A 112 -5.93 1.20 -3.89
N GLY A 113 -5.22 0.28 -4.53
CA GLY A 113 -3.77 0.36 -4.70
C GLY A 113 -3.34 1.56 -5.56
N SER A 114 -2.07 1.86 -5.53
CA SER A 114 -1.51 3.04 -6.20
C SER A 114 -1.72 3.06 -7.72
N SER A 115 -1.82 1.89 -8.36
CA SER A 115 -2.11 1.82 -9.81
C SER A 115 -3.55 2.20 -10.17
N GLY A 116 -4.47 2.19 -9.23
CA GLY A 116 -5.91 2.36 -9.46
C GLY A 116 -6.62 1.08 -9.94
N LYS A 117 -5.88 0.00 -10.21
CA LYS A 117 -6.39 -1.27 -10.74
C LYS A 117 -6.12 -2.45 -9.81
N SER A 118 -6.02 -2.17 -8.53
CA SER A 118 -5.84 -3.18 -7.50
C SER A 118 -6.55 -2.76 -6.22
N VAL A 119 -6.84 -3.74 -5.38
CA VAL A 119 -7.42 -3.52 -4.04
C VAL A 119 -6.55 -4.23 -3.02
N LYS A 120 -6.27 -3.56 -1.93
CA LYS A 120 -5.61 -4.12 -0.76
C LYS A 120 -6.62 -4.20 0.37
N ILE A 121 -6.66 -5.35 1.03
CA ILE A 121 -7.60 -5.66 2.11
C ILE A 121 -6.79 -6.18 3.29
N ILE A 122 -7.01 -5.60 4.46
CA ILE A 122 -6.34 -6.00 5.70
C ILE A 122 -7.38 -6.43 6.71
#